data_9c6afcfd89468367d7b1e5592afd6433
#
_entry.id   9c6afcfd89468367d7b1e5592afd6433
#
_cell.length_a   1.000
_cell.length_b   1.000
_cell.length_c   1.000
_cell.angle_alpha   90.00
_cell.angle_beta   90.00
_cell.angle_gamma   90.00
#
_symmetry.space_group_name_H-M   'P 1'
#
loop_
_entity.id
_entity.type
_entity.pdbx_description
1 polymer ?
#
loop_
_entity_poly.entity_id
_entity_poly.type
_entity_poly.pdbx_seq_one_letter_code
_entity_poly.pdbx_strand_id
1 'polypeptide(L)'
;MLVPAILYREQIKKEFQKYYYTTDMMYETGCMCNWSPEIVECPNESQFQYAIIDKDEKLIGYLGYSVDWYASKAYNFGLFSFDRGNVLVGRDVFDKLEELIKTLHRVEWRAVGGNPACRGYDNFIERHNGTKHVLKDSIKDKNGKYHDDIIYEIVSS
;
A
#
# COMPACT_ATOMS: atom_id res chain seq x y z
N MET A 1 8.03 3.49 -11.68
CA MET A 1 7.04 4.40 -12.32
C MET A 1 5.65 3.82 -12.14
N LEU A 2 4.70 4.65 -11.79
CA LEU A 2 3.29 4.26 -11.66
C LEU A 2 2.57 4.40 -13.00
N VAL A 3 1.89 3.34 -13.41
CA VAL A 3 1.01 3.32 -14.59
C VAL A 3 -0.33 2.71 -14.21
N PRO A 4 -1.42 2.97 -14.96
CA PRO A 4 -2.72 2.38 -14.63
C PRO A 4 -2.65 0.86 -14.54
N ALA A 5 -3.20 0.28 -13.46
CA ALA A 5 -3.13 -1.15 -13.20
C ALA A 5 -3.79 -2.00 -14.29
N ILE A 6 -4.81 -1.46 -14.95
CA ILE A 6 -5.52 -2.17 -16.04
C ILE A 6 -4.58 -2.60 -17.18
N LEU A 7 -3.51 -1.86 -17.44
CA LEU A 7 -2.52 -2.18 -18.46
C LEU A 7 -1.71 -3.45 -18.12
N TYR A 8 -1.67 -3.83 -16.85
CA TYR A 8 -0.93 -4.99 -16.33
C TYR A 8 -1.84 -5.97 -15.58
N ARG A 9 -3.13 -5.94 -15.84
CA ARG A 9 -4.14 -6.72 -15.12
C ARG A 9 -3.77 -8.20 -14.99
N GLU A 10 -3.45 -8.85 -16.09
CA GLU A 10 -3.13 -10.28 -16.10
C GLU A 10 -1.80 -10.60 -15.39
N GLN A 11 -0.80 -9.74 -15.55
CA GLN A 11 0.48 -9.88 -14.87
C GLN A 11 0.31 -9.71 -13.36
N ILE A 12 -0.46 -8.70 -12.91
CA ILE A 12 -0.77 -8.47 -11.49
C ILE A 12 -1.47 -9.69 -10.91
N LYS A 13 -2.48 -10.22 -11.59
CA LYS A 13 -3.19 -11.42 -11.18
C LYS A 13 -2.27 -12.62 -11.00
N LYS A 14 -1.38 -12.85 -11.96
CA LYS A 14 -0.39 -13.95 -11.90
C LYS A 14 0.58 -13.79 -10.73
N GLU A 15 1.06 -12.58 -10.46
CA GLU A 15 1.96 -12.32 -9.35
C GLU A 15 1.26 -12.57 -7.99
N PHE A 16 0.03 -12.08 -7.81
CA PHE A 16 -0.75 -12.36 -6.60
C PHE A 16 -1.03 -13.86 -6.41
N GLN A 17 -1.31 -14.59 -7.47
CA GLN A 17 -1.52 -16.03 -7.41
C GLN A 17 -0.29 -16.79 -6.91
N LYS A 18 0.92 -16.38 -7.31
CA LYS A 18 2.17 -16.99 -6.79
C LYS A 18 2.28 -16.85 -5.28
N TYR A 19 2.00 -15.67 -4.75
CA TYR A 19 2.08 -15.39 -3.31
C TYR A 19 0.98 -16.09 -2.52
N TYR A 20 -0.21 -16.20 -3.05
CA TYR A 20 -1.33 -16.87 -2.40
C TYR A 20 -1.02 -18.31 -1.99
N TYR A 21 -0.28 -19.03 -2.82
CA TYR A 21 0.07 -20.44 -2.57
C TYR A 21 1.41 -20.66 -1.88
N THR A 22 2.30 -19.68 -1.87
CA THR A 22 3.70 -19.91 -1.50
C THR A 22 4.17 -19.14 -0.27
N THR A 23 3.51 -18.06 0.12
CA THR A 23 3.94 -17.19 1.21
C THR A 23 2.84 -16.89 2.21
N ASP A 24 3.28 -16.49 3.41
CA ASP A 24 2.42 -15.81 4.37
C ASP A 24 2.29 -14.35 3.92
N MET A 25 1.12 -14.00 3.43
CA MET A 25 0.83 -12.66 2.90
C MET A 25 0.52 -11.61 3.98
N MET A 26 0.80 -11.93 5.24
CA MET A 26 0.43 -11.09 6.37
C MET A 26 0.91 -9.64 6.22
N TYR A 27 2.18 -9.45 5.85
CA TYR A 27 2.74 -8.10 5.72
C TYR A 27 2.23 -7.36 4.50
N GLU A 28 2.01 -8.06 3.43
CA GLU A 28 1.60 -7.49 2.15
C GLU A 28 0.13 -7.12 2.13
N THR A 29 -0.69 -7.86 2.86
CA THR A 29 -2.15 -7.69 2.87
C THR A 29 -2.69 -7.01 4.11
N GLY A 30 -1.83 -6.48 4.97
CA GLY A 30 -2.25 -5.83 6.23
C GLY A 30 -3.24 -4.68 6.06
N CYS A 31 -3.26 -4.04 4.90
CA CYS A 31 -4.20 -2.97 4.55
C CYS A 31 -5.25 -3.39 3.53
N MET A 32 -5.16 -4.60 3.02
CA MET A 32 -6.06 -5.14 2.00
C MET A 32 -6.69 -6.40 2.57
N CYS A 33 -7.99 -6.54 2.41
CA CYS A 33 -8.63 -7.82 2.73
C CYS A 33 -7.93 -8.91 1.96
N ASN A 34 -7.31 -9.84 2.58
CA ASN A 34 -6.62 -11.10 2.21
C ASN A 34 -6.72 -11.62 0.75
N TRP A 35 -6.92 -10.77 -0.23
CA TRP A 35 -7.26 -11.14 -1.60
C TRP A 35 -6.44 -10.37 -2.62
N SER A 36 -6.20 -11.00 -3.76
CA SER A 36 -5.81 -10.30 -4.96
C SER A 36 -6.82 -9.15 -5.23
N PRO A 37 -6.37 -7.93 -5.43
CA PRO A 37 -7.27 -6.83 -5.73
C PRO A 37 -8.00 -7.08 -7.04
N GLU A 38 -9.28 -6.76 -7.07
CA GLU A 38 -10.02 -6.69 -8.32
C GLU A 38 -9.59 -5.43 -9.07
N ILE A 39 -9.07 -5.61 -10.28
CA ILE A 39 -8.67 -4.49 -11.12
C ILE A 39 -9.88 -4.00 -11.88
N VAL A 40 -10.33 -2.79 -11.58
CA VAL A 40 -11.47 -2.16 -12.26
C VAL A 40 -11.13 -1.79 -13.69
N GLU A 41 -12.00 -2.17 -14.61
CA GLU A 41 -11.83 -1.91 -16.05
C GLU A 41 -12.18 -0.46 -16.41
N CYS A 42 -13.16 0.11 -15.74
CA CYS A 42 -13.57 1.48 -15.98
C CYS A 42 -12.91 2.44 -14.97
N PRO A 43 -12.49 3.63 -15.40
CA PRO A 43 -12.03 4.65 -14.49
C PRO A 43 -13.06 4.92 -13.40
N ASN A 44 -12.59 4.94 -12.16
CA ASN A 44 -13.40 5.24 -10.98
C ASN A 44 -12.77 6.44 -10.28
N GLU A 45 -13.55 7.47 -10.05
CA GLU A 45 -13.07 8.71 -9.41
C GLU A 45 -12.72 8.53 -7.93
N SER A 46 -13.17 7.43 -7.31
CA SER A 46 -12.95 7.16 -5.88
C SER A 46 -11.90 6.08 -5.62
N GLN A 47 -11.52 5.31 -6.62
CA GLN A 47 -10.58 4.20 -6.49
C GLN A 47 -9.46 4.32 -7.52
N PHE A 48 -8.23 4.30 -7.03
CA PHE A 48 -7.03 4.44 -7.85
C PHE A 48 -6.19 3.18 -7.73
N GLN A 49 -5.82 2.60 -8.87
CA GLN A 49 -5.04 1.37 -8.93
C GLN A 49 -3.90 1.53 -9.94
N TYR A 50 -2.68 1.22 -9.50
CA TYR A 50 -1.47 1.37 -10.28
C TYR A 50 -0.65 0.09 -10.29
N ALA A 51 -0.07 -0.19 -11.45
CA ALA A 51 1.09 -1.07 -11.55
C ALA A 51 2.35 -0.23 -11.29
N ILE A 52 3.28 -0.80 -10.55
CA ILE A 52 4.62 -0.22 -10.38
C ILE A 52 5.53 -0.97 -11.35
N ILE A 53 6.14 -0.24 -12.26
CA ILE A 53 7.02 -0.81 -13.29
C ILE A 53 8.42 -0.19 -13.24
N ASP A 54 9.41 -0.96 -13.66
CA ASP A 54 10.79 -0.47 -13.82
C ASP A 54 11.00 0.20 -15.20
N LYS A 55 12.24 0.58 -15.48
CA LYS A 55 12.63 1.23 -16.74
C LYS A 55 12.46 0.33 -17.97
N ASP A 56 12.43 -0.99 -17.77
CA ASP A 56 12.25 -1.98 -18.83
C ASP A 56 10.78 -2.44 -18.95
N GLU A 57 9.86 -1.67 -18.37
CA GLU A 57 8.41 -1.94 -18.31
C GLU A 57 8.04 -3.24 -17.59
N LYS A 58 8.94 -3.78 -16.78
CA LYS A 58 8.67 -4.97 -15.97
C LYS A 58 7.85 -4.60 -14.76
N LEU A 59 6.80 -5.38 -14.48
CA LEU A 59 5.98 -5.25 -13.28
C LEU A 59 6.79 -5.62 -12.03
N ILE A 60 6.92 -4.68 -11.08
CA ILE A 60 7.64 -4.87 -9.82
C ILE A 60 6.77 -4.64 -8.58
N GLY A 61 5.55 -4.15 -8.73
CA GLY A 61 4.64 -3.96 -7.61
C GLY A 61 3.25 -3.50 -8.03
N TYR A 62 2.40 -3.37 -7.02
CA TYR A 62 1.04 -2.85 -7.13
C TYR A 62 0.78 -1.84 -6.02
N LEU A 63 0.06 -0.78 -6.36
CA LEU A 63 -0.38 0.24 -5.42
C LEU A 63 -1.85 0.56 -5.67
N GLY A 64 -2.65 0.55 -4.61
CA GLY A 64 -4.05 0.98 -4.69
C GLY A 64 -4.44 1.81 -3.49
N TYR A 65 -5.36 2.72 -3.68
CA TYR A 65 -5.99 3.50 -2.61
C TYR A 65 -7.36 4.00 -3.05
N SER A 66 -8.15 4.42 -2.07
CA SER A 66 -9.45 5.04 -2.28
C SER A 66 -9.42 6.50 -1.84
N VAL A 67 -10.25 7.34 -2.44
CA VAL A 67 -10.42 8.75 -2.07
C VAL A 67 -11.88 9.02 -1.75
N ASP A 68 -12.11 9.58 -0.57
CA ASP A 68 -13.37 10.21 -0.22
C ASP A 68 -13.23 11.71 -0.49
N TRP A 69 -13.83 12.18 -1.56
CA TRP A 69 -13.72 13.59 -1.98
C TRP A 69 -14.45 14.56 -1.06
N TYR A 70 -15.52 14.09 -0.43
CA TYR A 70 -16.25 14.92 0.53
C TYR A 70 -15.42 15.19 1.80
N ALA A 71 -14.80 14.14 2.32
CA ALA A 71 -13.91 14.27 3.48
C ALA A 71 -12.49 14.72 3.10
N SER A 72 -12.18 14.84 1.81
CA SER A 72 -10.83 15.14 1.30
C SER A 72 -9.78 14.20 1.90
N LYS A 73 -10.03 12.90 1.77
CA LYS A 73 -9.27 11.85 2.44
C LYS A 73 -8.86 10.74 1.49
N ALA A 74 -7.58 10.33 1.52
CA ALA A 74 -7.12 9.07 0.95
C ALA A 74 -7.05 7.99 2.04
N TYR A 75 -7.54 6.80 1.75
CA TYR A 75 -7.62 5.66 2.66
C TYR A 75 -7.54 4.33 1.91
N ASN A 76 -7.56 3.21 2.62
CA ASN A 76 -7.38 1.87 2.03
C ASN A 76 -6.13 1.79 1.14
N PHE A 77 -5.07 2.46 1.56
CA PHE A 77 -3.82 2.48 0.83
C PHE A 77 -3.13 1.12 0.97
N GLY A 78 -3.00 0.41 -0.13
CA GLY A 78 -2.41 -0.92 -0.20
C GLY A 78 -1.21 -0.95 -1.14
N LEU A 79 -0.09 -1.44 -0.62
CA LEU A 79 1.15 -1.63 -1.37
C LEU A 79 1.50 -3.12 -1.41
N PHE A 80 1.86 -3.60 -2.59
CA PHE A 80 2.39 -4.93 -2.76
C PHE A 80 3.66 -4.90 -3.62
N SER A 81 4.76 -5.40 -3.08
CA SER A 81 6.03 -5.53 -3.84
C SER A 81 6.15 -6.95 -4.39
N PHE A 82 6.32 -7.07 -5.70
CA PHE A 82 6.63 -8.34 -6.37
C PHE A 82 8.14 -8.55 -6.53
N ASP A 83 8.93 -7.57 -6.17
CA ASP A 83 10.40 -7.60 -6.21
C ASP A 83 10.93 -7.00 -4.91
N ARG A 84 10.99 -7.82 -3.87
CA ARG A 84 11.39 -7.40 -2.52
C ARG A 84 12.81 -6.83 -2.52
N GLY A 85 12.96 -5.69 -1.86
CA GLY A 85 14.22 -4.96 -1.80
C GLY A 85 14.47 -4.04 -3.00
N ASN A 86 13.57 -4.00 -3.99
CA ASN A 86 13.67 -3.04 -5.08
C ASN A 86 13.32 -1.64 -4.58
N VAL A 87 14.33 -0.77 -4.56
CA VAL A 87 14.20 0.61 -4.06
C VAL A 87 13.23 1.47 -4.87
N LEU A 88 12.96 1.11 -6.12
CA LEU A 88 12.02 1.85 -6.98
C LEU A 88 10.59 1.76 -6.45
N VAL A 89 10.21 0.62 -5.87
CA VAL A 89 8.88 0.45 -5.27
C VAL A 89 8.68 1.44 -4.13
N GLY A 90 9.62 1.51 -3.20
CA GLY A 90 9.57 2.45 -2.09
C GLY A 90 9.54 3.91 -2.54
N ARG A 91 10.38 4.26 -3.52
CA ARG A 91 10.41 5.60 -4.10
C ARG A 91 9.04 6.00 -4.66
N ASP A 92 8.47 5.17 -5.51
CA ASP A 92 7.19 5.49 -6.16
C ASP A 92 6.04 5.61 -5.15
N VAL A 93 6.05 4.81 -4.08
CA VAL A 93 5.09 4.89 -2.99
C VAL A 93 5.22 6.21 -2.22
N PHE A 94 6.42 6.58 -1.82
CA PHE A 94 6.62 7.82 -1.07
C PHE A 94 6.37 9.06 -1.93
N ASP A 95 6.71 9.03 -3.21
CA ASP A 95 6.36 10.11 -4.14
C ASP A 95 4.84 10.27 -4.25
N LYS A 96 4.08 9.16 -4.29
CA LYS A 96 2.61 9.20 -4.29
C LYS A 96 2.05 9.71 -2.96
N LEU A 97 2.59 9.30 -1.82
CA LEU A 97 2.18 9.84 -0.53
C LEU A 97 2.44 11.35 -0.44
N GLU A 98 3.59 11.83 -0.93
CA GLU A 98 3.89 13.27 -1.01
C GLU A 98 2.88 14.03 -1.87
N GLU A 99 2.47 13.46 -3.00
CA GLU A 99 1.43 14.04 -3.86
C GLU A 99 0.08 14.12 -3.12
N LEU A 100 -0.32 13.04 -2.45
CA LEU A 100 -1.60 12.97 -1.76
C LEU A 100 -1.70 13.95 -0.58
N ILE A 101 -0.65 14.08 0.23
CA ILE A 101 -0.65 15.02 1.36
C ILE A 101 -0.68 16.50 0.93
N LYS A 102 -0.24 16.81 -0.29
CA LYS A 102 -0.33 18.15 -0.85
C LYS A 102 -1.71 18.49 -1.42
N THR A 103 -2.48 17.47 -1.79
CA THR A 103 -3.76 17.65 -2.46
C THR A 103 -4.97 17.35 -1.61
N LEU A 104 -4.82 16.52 -0.59
CA LEU A 104 -5.90 16.09 0.29
C LEU A 104 -5.67 16.55 1.73
N HIS A 105 -6.77 16.77 2.46
CA HIS A 105 -6.71 17.13 3.87
C HIS A 105 -6.16 16.03 4.76
N ARG A 106 -6.46 14.75 4.45
CA ARG A 106 -6.07 13.60 5.26
C ARG A 106 -5.58 12.45 4.39
N VAL A 107 -4.48 11.84 4.79
CA VAL A 107 -3.98 10.58 4.20
C VAL A 107 -3.72 9.59 5.31
N GLU A 108 -4.25 8.38 5.18
CA GLU A 108 -4.05 7.30 6.14
C GLU A 108 -3.69 5.99 5.44
N TRP A 109 -2.85 5.19 6.10
CA TRP A 109 -2.49 3.84 5.67
C TRP A 109 -2.15 2.96 6.86
N ARG A 110 -2.04 1.66 6.63
CA ARG A 110 -1.77 0.67 7.67
C ARG A 110 -0.56 -0.18 7.32
N ALA A 111 0.06 -0.74 8.33
CA ALA A 111 1.07 -1.77 8.19
C ALA A 111 1.01 -2.73 9.37
N VAL A 112 1.43 -3.98 9.15
CA VAL A 112 1.59 -4.96 10.23
C VAL A 112 2.95 -4.73 10.90
N GLY A 113 2.97 -4.70 12.22
CA GLY A 113 4.19 -4.57 13.00
C GLY A 113 5.21 -5.65 12.66
N GLY A 114 6.46 -5.25 12.49
CA GLY A 114 7.53 -6.13 12.00
C GLY A 114 7.75 -6.10 10.48
N ASN A 115 6.84 -5.49 9.72
CA ASN A 115 7.05 -5.26 8.30
C ASN A 115 8.25 -4.32 8.09
N PRO A 116 9.26 -4.70 7.28
CA PRO A 116 10.42 -3.85 7.00
C PRO A 116 10.06 -2.45 6.47
N ALA A 117 8.92 -2.30 5.80
CA ALA A 117 8.42 -1.01 5.33
C ALA A 117 8.11 -0.01 6.46
N CYS A 118 7.84 -0.48 7.68
CA CYS A 118 7.50 0.38 8.82
C CYS A 118 8.59 1.42 9.11
N ARG A 119 9.86 1.09 8.93
CA ARG A 119 10.95 2.06 9.12
C ARG A 119 10.82 3.27 8.19
N GLY A 120 10.50 3.03 6.93
CA GLY A 120 10.28 4.10 5.95
C GLY A 120 9.05 4.93 6.31
N TYR A 121 7.98 4.29 6.73
CA TYR A 121 6.74 4.96 7.17
C TYR A 121 6.96 5.79 8.43
N ASP A 122 7.69 5.28 9.41
CA ASP A 122 8.04 6.02 10.64
C ASP A 122 8.80 7.31 10.30
N ASN A 123 9.82 7.22 9.45
CA ASN A 123 10.59 8.39 8.99
C ASN A 123 9.73 9.40 8.21
N PHE A 124 8.80 8.89 7.41
CA PHE A 124 7.89 9.74 6.64
C PHE A 124 6.91 10.50 7.54
N ILE A 125 6.31 9.80 8.51
CA ILE A 125 5.43 10.39 9.52
C ILE A 125 6.14 11.49 10.31
N GLU A 126 7.37 11.23 10.76
CA GLU A 126 8.16 12.21 11.50
C GLU A 126 8.43 13.48 10.68
N ARG A 127 8.81 13.34 9.42
CA ARG A 127 9.07 14.48 8.53
C ARG A 127 7.82 15.34 8.27
N HIS A 128 6.66 14.75 8.28
CA HIS A 128 5.39 15.42 7.96
C HIS A 128 4.50 15.72 9.19
N ASN A 129 5.05 15.61 10.41
CA ASN A 129 4.31 15.79 11.65
C ASN A 129 3.03 14.95 11.73
N GLY A 130 3.08 13.74 11.17
CA GLY A 130 1.98 12.80 11.21
C GLY A 130 1.88 12.07 12.53
N THR A 131 0.90 11.18 12.64
CA THR A 131 0.63 10.40 13.85
C THR A 131 0.67 8.92 13.54
N LYS A 132 1.23 8.15 14.46
CA LYS A 132 1.27 6.69 14.43
C LYS A 132 0.45 6.12 15.57
N HIS A 133 -0.52 5.27 15.24
CA HIS A 133 -1.34 4.56 16.23
C HIS A 133 -0.98 3.07 16.20
N VAL A 134 -0.69 2.50 17.35
CA VAL A 134 -0.32 1.08 17.47
C VAL A 134 -1.45 0.34 18.18
N LEU A 135 -2.12 -0.56 17.46
CA LEU A 135 -3.08 -1.49 18.03
C LEU A 135 -2.34 -2.78 18.38
N LYS A 136 -1.99 -2.91 19.66
CA LYS A 136 -1.10 -3.96 20.13
C LYS A 136 -1.73 -5.35 20.00
N ASP A 137 -0.91 -6.32 19.54
CA ASP A 137 -1.30 -7.74 19.41
C ASP A 137 -2.62 -7.98 18.69
N SER A 138 -2.89 -7.19 17.64
CA SER A 138 -4.18 -7.15 16.95
C SER A 138 -4.28 -8.12 15.78
N ILE A 139 -3.15 -8.61 15.27
CA ILE A 139 -3.11 -9.49 14.09
C ILE A 139 -2.41 -10.78 14.46
N LYS A 140 -3.02 -11.91 14.14
CA LYS A 140 -2.46 -13.24 14.39
C LYS A 140 -1.97 -13.86 13.08
N ASP A 141 -0.72 -14.32 13.05
CA ASP A 141 -0.17 -15.03 11.91
C ASP A 141 -0.57 -16.52 11.88
N LYS A 142 -0.19 -17.21 10.82
CA LYS A 142 -0.48 -18.64 10.64
C LYS A 142 0.17 -19.56 11.71
N ASN A 143 1.22 -19.08 12.36
CA ASN A 143 1.92 -19.79 13.41
C ASN A 143 1.36 -19.49 14.82
N GLY A 144 0.32 -18.68 14.90
CA GLY A 144 -0.30 -18.27 16.15
C GLY A 144 0.38 -17.11 16.87
N LYS A 145 1.41 -16.51 16.28
CA LYS A 145 2.10 -15.34 16.84
C LYS A 145 1.28 -14.07 16.56
N TYR A 146 1.20 -13.21 17.56
CA TYR A 146 0.53 -11.92 17.44
C TYR A 146 1.48 -10.82 16.98
N HIS A 147 0.93 -9.88 16.22
CA HIS A 147 1.60 -8.71 15.68
C HIS A 147 0.74 -7.48 15.89
N ASP A 148 1.38 -6.32 15.96
CA ASP A 148 0.68 -5.04 16.06
C ASP A 148 0.06 -4.66 14.71
N ASP A 149 -1.11 -4.03 14.76
CA ASP A 149 -1.70 -3.34 13.61
C ASP A 149 -1.41 -1.85 13.77
N ILE A 150 -0.67 -1.29 12.83
CA ILE A 150 -0.19 0.08 12.89
C ILE A 150 -0.96 0.92 11.88
N ILE A 151 -1.52 2.03 12.36
CA ILE A 151 -2.20 3.02 11.52
C ILE A 151 -1.34 4.26 11.49
N TYR A 152 -1.02 4.70 10.29
CA TYR A 152 -0.32 5.96 10.02
C TYR A 152 -1.30 6.97 9.47
N GLU A 153 -1.21 8.21 9.93
CA GLU A 153 -2.03 9.29 9.42
C GLU A 153 -1.26 10.60 9.33
N ILE A 154 -1.57 11.37 8.30
CA ILE A 154 -1.14 12.76 8.15
C ILE A 154 -2.38 13.59 7.89
N VAL A 155 -2.57 14.62 8.70
CA VAL A 155 -3.65 15.60 8.55
C VAL A 155 -3.03 16.94 8.21
N SER A 156 -3.37 17.45 7.04
CA SER A 156 -2.89 18.75 6.58
C SER A 156 -3.67 19.87 7.27
N SER A 157 -2.96 20.86 7.70
CA SER A 157 -3.56 22.05 8.33
C SER A 157 -4.21 22.95 7.29
#